data_6e0f4f42632ef9f73d9324341e025dc8
#
_entry.id   6e0f4f42632ef9f73d9324341e025dc8
#
_cell.length_a   1.000
_cell.length_b   1.000
_cell.length_c   1.000
_cell.angle_alpha   90.00
_cell.angle_beta   90.00
_cell.angle_gamma   90.00
#
_symmetry.space_group_name_H-M   'P 1'
#
loop_
_entity.id
_entity.type
_entity.pdbx_description
1 polymer ?
#
loop_
_entity_poly.entity_id
_entity_poly.type
_entity_poly.pdbx_seq_one_letter_code
_entity_poly.pdbx_strand_id
1 'polypeptide(L)'
;MSLYLVFDVGNTRLKWAAVESTQNPADRQKKGWAYSGSISTKLLASADHRTELADYIAKTIPKPDAIGFCCVAGSEAIANLQSLFPQWSDVTWKQLQGDSAYPGIRTLYADPVKLGADRWAAVIGARALATSNTLVISAGTATTIDLLGSNGVHYGGWIMPGLALMQESLHTNTAQLPLVESDPRQAQSGGFGLSTTEAIGFGCEAAQFGAITRAVQLAKEINHPIERIWIDGGNAPILAKQLDLLAKQYGDRKSVV
;
A
#
# COMPACT_ATOMS: atom_id res chain seq x y z
N MET A 1 -24.36 -8.50 12.98
CA MET A 1 -23.00 -8.36 12.45
C MET A 1 -23.08 -7.39 11.31
N SER A 2 -22.27 -6.33 11.31
CA SER A 2 -22.27 -5.39 10.19
C SER A 2 -21.19 -5.79 9.19
N LEU A 3 -21.54 -5.81 7.91
CA LEU A 3 -20.67 -6.10 6.78
C LEU A 3 -20.29 -4.79 6.07
N TYR A 4 -19.01 -4.57 5.87
CA TYR A 4 -18.49 -3.42 5.15
C TYR A 4 -17.79 -3.89 3.89
N LEU A 5 -18.05 -3.21 2.77
CA LEU A 5 -17.27 -3.37 1.55
C LEU A 5 -16.30 -2.19 1.46
N VAL A 6 -15.02 -2.46 1.28
CA VAL A 6 -13.99 -1.42 1.22
C VAL A 6 -13.23 -1.47 -0.09
N PHE A 7 -12.90 -0.29 -0.65
CA PHE A 7 -12.13 -0.15 -1.88
C PHE A 7 -10.89 0.73 -1.68
N ASP A 8 -9.79 0.29 -2.27
CA ASP A 8 -8.56 1.08 -2.48
C ASP A 8 -8.39 1.30 -3.99
N VAL A 9 -8.55 2.55 -4.42
CA VAL A 9 -8.51 2.95 -5.84
C VAL A 9 -7.19 3.65 -6.13
N GLY A 10 -6.16 2.85 -6.40
CA GLY A 10 -4.86 3.33 -6.85
C GLY A 10 -4.85 3.67 -8.34
N ASN A 11 -3.79 4.34 -8.81
CA ASN A 11 -3.62 4.68 -10.23
C ASN A 11 -3.56 3.45 -11.14
N THR A 12 -3.00 2.34 -10.67
CA THR A 12 -2.80 1.12 -11.48
C THR A 12 -3.83 0.03 -11.13
N ARG A 13 -4.19 -0.11 -9.86
CA ARG A 13 -5.06 -1.20 -9.38
C ARG A 13 -6.16 -0.67 -8.48
N LEU A 14 -7.38 -1.15 -8.73
CA LEU A 14 -8.47 -1.15 -7.79
C LEU A 14 -8.39 -2.44 -6.98
N LYS A 15 -8.41 -2.34 -5.66
CA LYS A 15 -8.51 -3.47 -4.73
C LYS A 15 -9.81 -3.35 -3.94
N TRP A 16 -10.40 -4.48 -3.53
CA TRP A 16 -11.56 -4.49 -2.63
C TRP A 16 -11.48 -5.63 -1.63
N ALA A 17 -12.17 -5.44 -0.51
CA ALA A 17 -12.37 -6.50 0.49
C ALA A 17 -13.69 -6.32 1.22
N ALA A 18 -14.31 -7.43 1.63
CA ALA A 18 -15.44 -7.42 2.56
C ALA A 18 -14.96 -7.67 3.99
N VAL A 19 -15.47 -6.87 4.92
CA VAL A 19 -15.04 -6.82 6.33
C VAL A 19 -16.24 -6.93 7.25
N GLU A 20 -16.25 -7.90 8.16
CA GLU A 20 -17.22 -8.00 9.25
C GLU A 20 -16.75 -7.19 10.47
N SER A 21 -17.68 -6.44 11.10
CA SER A 21 -17.36 -5.54 12.23
C SER A 21 -16.81 -6.24 13.46
N THR A 22 -17.12 -7.53 13.66
CA THR A 22 -16.69 -8.34 14.81
C THR A 22 -15.28 -8.92 14.68
N GLN A 23 -14.66 -8.81 13.49
CA GLN A 23 -13.33 -9.35 13.29
C GLN A 23 -12.27 -8.42 13.86
N ASN A 24 -11.45 -8.93 14.79
CA ASN A 24 -10.29 -8.22 15.28
C ASN A 24 -9.30 -8.00 14.12
N PRO A 25 -8.75 -6.78 13.91
CA PRO A 25 -7.75 -6.52 12.88
C PRO A 25 -6.56 -7.49 12.88
N ALA A 26 -6.08 -7.91 14.06
CA ALA A 26 -5.00 -8.88 14.20
C ALA A 26 -5.36 -10.30 13.72
N ASP A 27 -6.63 -10.70 13.84
CA ASP A 27 -7.08 -11.99 13.32
C ASP A 27 -7.21 -12.01 11.81
N ARG A 28 -7.57 -10.88 11.21
CA ARG A 28 -7.61 -10.71 9.74
C ARG A 28 -6.23 -10.88 9.10
N GLN A 29 -5.21 -10.34 9.72
CA GLN A 29 -3.84 -10.46 9.24
C GLN A 29 -3.38 -11.92 9.14
N LYS A 30 -3.83 -12.78 10.07
CA LYS A 30 -3.48 -14.21 10.08
C LYS A 30 -4.31 -15.04 9.10
N LYS A 31 -5.58 -14.68 8.89
CA LYS A 31 -6.54 -15.48 8.11
C LYS A 31 -6.76 -14.96 6.68
N GLY A 32 -6.26 -13.74 6.35
CA GLY A 32 -6.59 -13.06 5.11
C GLY A 32 -8.04 -12.54 5.08
N TRP A 33 -8.44 -12.01 3.93
CA TRP A 33 -9.78 -11.53 3.67
C TRP A 33 -10.64 -12.66 3.12
N ALA A 34 -11.80 -12.92 3.70
CA ALA A 34 -12.72 -13.96 3.22
C ALA A 34 -13.20 -13.68 1.78
N TYR A 35 -13.40 -12.40 1.48
CA TYR A 35 -13.79 -11.91 0.17
C TYR A 35 -12.91 -10.72 -0.18
N SER A 36 -12.05 -10.88 -1.17
CA SER A 36 -11.20 -9.80 -1.67
C SER A 36 -10.83 -10.04 -3.13
N GLY A 37 -10.46 -8.97 -3.80
CA GLY A 37 -9.99 -9.07 -5.16
C GLY A 37 -9.32 -7.79 -5.63
N SER A 38 -8.83 -7.82 -6.85
CA SER A 38 -8.26 -6.65 -7.51
C SER A 38 -8.34 -6.73 -9.02
N ILE A 39 -8.53 -5.57 -9.65
CA ILE A 39 -8.47 -5.41 -11.12
C ILE A 39 -7.57 -4.22 -11.47
N SER A 40 -7.27 -4.06 -12.76
CA SER A 40 -6.67 -2.81 -13.25
C SER A 40 -7.66 -1.66 -13.11
N THR A 41 -7.23 -0.52 -12.54
CA THR A 41 -8.07 0.68 -12.40
C THR A 41 -8.58 1.19 -13.75
N LYS A 42 -7.81 1.00 -14.84
CA LYS A 42 -8.23 1.37 -16.20
C LYS A 42 -9.53 0.69 -16.63
N LEU A 43 -9.84 -0.49 -16.11
CA LEU A 43 -11.08 -1.21 -16.44
C LEU A 43 -12.33 -0.50 -15.92
N LEU A 44 -12.22 0.35 -14.89
CA LEU A 44 -13.35 1.17 -14.43
C LEU A 44 -13.86 2.17 -15.47
N ALA A 45 -13.06 2.54 -16.46
CA ALA A 45 -13.51 3.42 -17.54
C ALA A 45 -14.55 2.75 -18.47
N SER A 46 -14.52 1.42 -18.60
CA SER A 46 -15.46 0.65 -19.44
C SER A 46 -16.74 0.31 -18.67
N ALA A 47 -17.90 0.60 -19.27
CA ALA A 47 -19.19 0.27 -18.68
C ALA A 47 -19.40 -1.24 -18.54
N ASP A 48 -18.95 -2.02 -19.52
CA ASP A 48 -19.09 -3.49 -19.51
C ASP A 48 -18.27 -4.10 -18.36
N HIS A 49 -17.01 -3.68 -18.19
CA HIS A 49 -16.18 -4.14 -17.08
C HIS A 49 -16.72 -3.71 -15.71
N ARG A 50 -17.32 -2.52 -15.61
CA ARG A 50 -17.99 -2.10 -14.37
C ARG A 50 -19.16 -3.03 -14.04
N THR A 51 -19.97 -3.38 -15.04
CA THR A 51 -21.08 -4.31 -14.86
C THR A 51 -20.61 -5.69 -14.45
N GLU A 52 -19.59 -6.23 -15.12
CA GLU A 52 -18.99 -7.53 -14.78
C GLU A 52 -18.44 -7.53 -13.33
N LEU A 53 -17.74 -6.49 -12.93
CA LEU A 53 -17.20 -6.35 -11.56
C LEU A 53 -18.31 -6.26 -10.52
N ALA A 54 -19.33 -5.43 -10.78
CA ALA A 54 -20.46 -5.26 -9.89
C ALA A 54 -21.25 -6.57 -9.70
N ASP A 55 -21.49 -7.28 -10.79
CA ASP A 55 -22.14 -8.59 -10.77
C ASP A 55 -21.34 -9.63 -10.00
N TYR A 56 -20.03 -9.68 -10.25
CA TYR A 56 -19.13 -10.58 -9.51
C TYR A 56 -19.19 -10.32 -8.01
N ILE A 57 -19.04 -9.04 -7.60
CA ILE A 57 -19.06 -8.65 -6.18
C ILE A 57 -20.44 -8.95 -5.57
N ALA A 58 -21.53 -8.57 -6.24
CA ALA A 58 -22.89 -8.76 -5.72
C ALA A 58 -23.33 -10.23 -5.63
N LYS A 59 -22.76 -11.11 -6.44
CA LYS A 59 -22.97 -12.57 -6.36
C LYS A 59 -22.15 -13.22 -5.23
N THR A 60 -21.02 -12.62 -4.91
CA THR A 60 -20.04 -13.21 -3.96
C THR A 60 -20.23 -12.68 -2.56
N ILE A 61 -20.61 -11.41 -2.42
CA ILE A 61 -20.72 -10.67 -1.17
C ILE A 61 -22.17 -10.26 -0.95
N PRO A 62 -22.78 -10.54 0.22
CA PRO A 62 -24.10 -10.00 0.57
C PRO A 62 -24.09 -8.47 0.55
N LYS A 63 -25.28 -7.86 0.43
CA LYS A 63 -25.41 -6.40 0.50
C LYS A 63 -24.75 -5.87 1.78
N PRO A 64 -23.76 -4.95 1.67
CA PRO A 64 -23.08 -4.39 2.81
C PRO A 64 -23.91 -3.33 3.54
N ASP A 65 -23.65 -3.12 4.82
CA ASP A 65 -24.26 -2.04 5.62
C ASP A 65 -23.70 -0.66 5.22
N ALA A 66 -22.43 -0.61 4.81
CA ALA A 66 -21.81 0.60 4.25
C ALA A 66 -20.64 0.25 3.33
N ILE A 67 -20.30 1.18 2.45
CA ILE A 67 -19.15 1.10 1.55
C ILE A 67 -18.16 2.18 1.92
N GLY A 68 -16.91 1.78 2.22
CA GLY A 68 -15.79 2.70 2.44
C GLY A 68 -14.83 2.69 1.26
N PHE A 69 -14.22 3.84 0.93
CA PHE A 69 -13.19 3.85 -0.10
C PHE A 69 -12.15 4.95 0.12
N CYS A 70 -10.93 4.70 -0.35
CA CYS A 70 -9.95 5.74 -0.65
C CYS A 70 -9.64 5.74 -2.15
N CYS A 71 -9.29 6.90 -2.70
CA CYS A 71 -9.00 7.04 -4.13
C CYS A 71 -7.92 8.08 -4.36
N VAL A 72 -6.89 7.69 -5.13
CA VAL A 72 -5.83 8.56 -5.63
C VAL A 72 -5.77 8.59 -7.17
N ALA A 73 -6.75 7.98 -7.84
CA ALA A 73 -6.85 7.88 -9.30
C ALA A 73 -7.69 8.98 -9.96
N GLY A 74 -8.11 10.01 -9.19
CA GLY A 74 -8.85 11.16 -9.69
C GLY A 74 -10.37 11.03 -9.59
N SER A 75 -11.08 12.14 -9.88
CA SER A 75 -12.54 12.26 -9.73
C SER A 75 -13.35 11.35 -10.66
N GLU A 76 -12.86 11.09 -11.86
CA GLU A 76 -13.52 10.18 -12.80
C GLU A 76 -13.54 8.75 -12.24
N ALA A 77 -12.44 8.28 -11.66
CA ALA A 77 -12.39 6.96 -11.03
C ALA A 77 -13.37 6.87 -9.84
N ILE A 78 -13.55 7.95 -9.07
CA ILE A 78 -14.54 8.03 -7.99
C ILE A 78 -15.96 7.89 -8.55
N ALA A 79 -16.32 8.65 -9.60
CA ALA A 79 -17.63 8.60 -10.22
C ALA A 79 -17.92 7.19 -10.78
N ASN A 80 -16.95 6.60 -11.47
CA ASN A 80 -17.05 5.25 -12.00
C ASN A 80 -17.21 4.19 -10.90
N LEU A 81 -16.46 4.30 -9.79
CA LEU A 81 -16.61 3.43 -8.63
C LEU A 81 -18.01 3.53 -8.01
N GLN A 82 -18.50 4.74 -7.76
CA GLN A 82 -19.81 4.96 -7.15
C GLN A 82 -20.98 4.50 -8.02
N SER A 83 -20.76 4.38 -9.33
CA SER A 83 -21.76 3.85 -10.27
C SER A 83 -21.87 2.33 -10.30
N LEU A 84 -21.00 1.59 -9.57
CA LEU A 84 -20.96 0.12 -9.64
C LEU A 84 -22.24 -0.56 -9.14
N PHE A 85 -22.87 -0.03 -8.10
CA PHE A 85 -23.95 -0.71 -7.38
C PHE A 85 -25.24 0.11 -7.35
N PRO A 86 -25.91 0.34 -8.50
CA PRO A 86 -27.20 1.06 -8.53
C PRO A 86 -28.28 0.33 -7.70
N GLN A 87 -28.19 -0.99 -7.58
CA GLN A 87 -29.09 -1.82 -6.76
C GLN A 87 -28.87 -1.63 -5.24
N TRP A 88 -27.79 -0.99 -4.81
CA TRP A 88 -27.49 -0.66 -3.41
C TRP A 88 -27.58 0.85 -3.16
N SER A 89 -28.53 1.51 -3.80
CA SER A 89 -28.70 2.98 -3.74
C SER A 89 -28.94 3.54 -2.34
N ASP A 90 -29.41 2.72 -1.41
CA ASP A 90 -29.63 3.03 -0.01
C ASP A 90 -28.40 2.77 0.89
N VAL A 91 -27.31 2.17 0.34
CA VAL A 91 -26.07 1.93 1.09
C VAL A 91 -25.27 3.22 1.18
N THR A 92 -24.83 3.56 2.40
CA THR A 92 -24.02 4.76 2.62
C THR A 92 -22.59 4.54 2.12
N TRP A 93 -22.12 5.46 1.28
CA TRP A 93 -20.73 5.54 0.86
C TRP A 93 -19.95 6.54 1.69
N LYS A 94 -18.75 6.14 2.15
CA LYS A 94 -17.84 6.98 2.92
C LYS A 94 -16.46 7.01 2.26
N GLN A 95 -16.02 8.20 1.88
CA GLN A 95 -14.68 8.41 1.36
C GLN A 95 -13.71 8.73 2.50
N LEU A 96 -12.59 8.02 2.55
CA LEU A 96 -11.44 8.40 3.36
C LEU A 96 -10.56 9.34 2.55
N GLN A 97 -10.19 10.47 3.14
CA GLN A 97 -9.27 11.48 2.59
C GLN A 97 -8.12 11.69 3.58
N GLY A 98 -7.05 12.37 3.16
CA GLY A 98 -5.89 12.62 4.00
C GLY A 98 -6.16 13.45 5.25
N ASP A 99 -7.22 14.28 5.22
CA ASP A 99 -7.71 15.09 6.34
C ASP A 99 -8.82 14.42 7.17
N SER A 100 -9.20 13.18 6.81
CA SER A 100 -10.23 12.45 7.55
C SER A 100 -9.77 12.18 8.98
N ALA A 101 -10.53 12.68 9.95
CA ALA A 101 -10.24 12.47 11.35
C ALA A 101 -10.38 10.98 11.74
N TYR A 102 -9.44 10.47 12.51
CA TYR A 102 -9.49 9.15 13.10
C TYR A 102 -9.05 9.20 14.57
N PRO A 103 -9.79 8.56 15.51
CA PRO A 103 -9.47 8.61 16.92
C PRO A 103 -8.06 8.08 17.23
N GLY A 104 -7.29 8.83 18.00
CA GLY A 104 -5.95 8.43 18.46
C GLY A 104 -4.84 8.54 17.42
N ILE A 105 -5.11 9.18 16.26
CA ILE A 105 -4.09 9.51 15.27
C ILE A 105 -4.23 10.96 14.80
N ARG A 106 -3.10 11.59 14.55
CA ARG A 106 -3.02 12.89 13.87
C ARG A 106 -1.80 12.94 12.96
N THR A 107 -1.87 13.71 11.91
CA THR A 107 -0.73 13.96 11.02
C THR A 107 -0.06 15.30 11.32
N LEU A 108 1.26 15.38 11.07
CA LEU A 108 2.02 16.62 10.99
C LEU A 108 2.14 17.18 9.57
N TYR A 109 1.39 16.63 8.61
CA TYR A 109 1.34 17.20 7.26
C TYR A 109 0.87 18.64 7.34
N ALA A 110 1.59 19.55 6.70
CA ALA A 110 1.28 20.99 6.75
C ALA A 110 -0.11 21.29 6.17
N ASP A 111 -0.52 20.54 5.14
CA ASP A 111 -1.85 20.56 4.55
C ASP A 111 -2.36 19.11 4.47
N PRO A 112 -3.15 18.66 5.45
CA PRO A 112 -3.65 17.28 5.49
C PRO A 112 -4.46 16.86 4.27
N VAL A 113 -5.14 17.79 3.58
CA VAL A 113 -5.89 17.51 2.35
C VAL A 113 -5.00 16.96 1.24
N LYS A 114 -3.71 17.34 1.25
CA LYS A 114 -2.72 16.86 0.27
C LYS A 114 -2.06 15.54 0.64
N LEU A 115 -2.32 15.01 1.83
CA LEU A 115 -1.86 13.67 2.18
C LEU A 115 -2.65 12.64 1.35
N GLY A 116 -1.94 11.76 0.64
CA GLY A 116 -2.58 10.70 -0.14
C GLY A 116 -3.50 9.85 0.74
N ALA A 117 -4.73 9.64 0.29
CA ALA A 117 -5.75 8.91 1.04
C ALA A 117 -5.35 7.44 1.27
N ASP A 118 -4.63 6.84 0.31
CA ASP A 118 -4.03 5.50 0.40
C ASP A 118 -2.96 5.42 1.52
N ARG A 119 -2.09 6.41 1.61
CA ARG A 119 -1.09 6.51 2.69
C ARG A 119 -1.75 6.68 4.05
N TRP A 120 -2.77 7.56 4.12
CA TRP A 120 -3.53 7.76 5.36
C TRP A 120 -4.27 6.51 5.80
N ALA A 121 -4.88 5.77 4.85
CA ALA A 121 -5.50 4.47 5.11
C ALA A 121 -4.50 3.46 5.69
N ALA A 122 -3.29 3.40 5.11
CA ALA A 122 -2.24 2.49 5.58
C ALA A 122 -1.77 2.85 7.00
N VAL A 123 -1.60 4.15 7.32
CA VAL A 123 -1.24 4.64 8.66
C VAL A 123 -2.32 4.30 9.68
N ILE A 124 -3.61 4.49 9.34
CA ILE A 124 -4.74 4.09 10.20
C ILE A 124 -4.71 2.58 10.44
N GLY A 125 -4.52 1.80 9.39
CA GLY A 125 -4.42 0.33 9.49
C GLY A 125 -3.28 -0.12 10.38
N ALA A 126 -2.10 0.47 10.25
CA ALA A 126 -0.94 0.19 11.10
C ALA A 126 -1.20 0.52 12.57
N ARG A 127 -1.89 1.64 12.85
CA ARG A 127 -2.27 2.01 14.22
C ARG A 127 -3.25 1.02 14.84
N ALA A 128 -4.19 0.52 14.06
CA ALA A 128 -5.15 -0.47 14.53
C ALA A 128 -4.49 -1.82 14.89
N LEU A 129 -3.33 -2.11 14.32
CA LEU A 129 -2.59 -3.36 14.57
C LEU A 129 -1.57 -3.24 15.70
N ALA A 130 -1.00 -2.06 15.95
CA ALA A 130 0.02 -1.85 16.98
C ALA A 130 0.15 -0.39 17.42
N THR A 131 0.62 -0.21 18.67
CA THR A 131 0.89 1.11 19.28
C THR A 131 2.40 1.34 19.45
N SER A 132 3.19 0.93 18.46
CA SER A 132 4.66 1.06 18.46
C SER A 132 5.13 2.13 17.47
N ASN A 133 6.40 2.57 17.60
CA ASN A 133 7.04 3.36 16.55
C ASN A 133 7.21 2.47 15.32
N THR A 134 6.58 2.89 14.22
CA THR A 134 6.37 2.02 13.07
C THR A 134 6.72 2.73 11.76
N LEU A 135 7.43 2.05 10.87
CA LEU A 135 7.45 2.42 9.46
C LEU A 135 6.33 1.68 8.74
N VAL A 136 5.52 2.44 8.00
CA VAL A 136 4.46 1.92 7.13
C VAL A 136 4.94 2.09 5.69
N ILE A 137 5.10 0.96 4.98
CA ILE A 137 5.68 0.93 3.64
C ILE A 137 4.66 0.35 2.68
N SER A 138 4.33 1.11 1.63
CA SER A 138 3.55 0.60 0.51
C SER A 138 4.45 0.49 -0.72
N ALA A 139 4.78 -0.75 -1.10
CA ALA A 139 5.70 -1.08 -2.20
C ALA A 139 4.92 -1.43 -3.48
N GLY A 140 4.33 -0.43 -4.11
CA GLY A 140 3.51 -0.54 -5.32
C GLY A 140 4.14 0.11 -6.55
N THR A 141 3.30 0.77 -7.34
CA THR A 141 3.71 1.60 -8.50
C THR A 141 4.63 2.74 -8.05
N ALA A 142 4.28 3.42 -6.96
CA ALA A 142 5.20 4.19 -6.14
C ALA A 142 5.54 3.39 -4.88
N THR A 143 6.72 3.63 -4.31
CA THR A 143 7.03 3.19 -2.95
C THR A 143 6.87 4.37 -2.01
N THR A 144 6.06 4.20 -0.96
CA THR A 144 5.91 5.19 0.11
C THR A 144 6.45 4.64 1.41
N ILE A 145 7.01 5.52 2.24
CA ILE A 145 7.56 5.19 3.56
C ILE A 145 7.04 6.24 4.53
N ASP A 146 6.20 5.86 5.47
CA ASP A 146 5.57 6.76 6.43
C ASP A 146 5.98 6.40 7.87
N LEU A 147 6.30 7.41 8.68
CA LEU A 147 6.65 7.23 10.09
C LEU A 147 5.43 7.50 10.98
N LEU A 148 4.99 6.48 11.69
CA LEU A 148 3.96 6.55 12.72
C LEU A 148 4.60 6.34 14.10
N GLY A 149 4.50 7.32 14.98
CA GLY A 149 4.96 7.22 16.35
C GLY A 149 4.01 6.41 17.24
N SER A 150 4.56 5.83 18.31
CA SER A 150 3.78 5.12 19.34
C SER A 150 2.73 6.02 20.00
N ASN A 151 2.92 7.33 19.99
CA ASN A 151 1.99 8.36 20.46
C ASN A 151 0.83 8.66 19.47
N GLY A 152 0.73 7.95 18.34
CA GLY A 152 -0.31 8.16 17.33
C GLY A 152 -0.04 9.35 16.40
N VAL A 153 1.15 9.92 16.41
CA VAL A 153 1.53 11.00 15.50
C VAL A 153 2.12 10.42 14.21
N HIS A 154 1.53 10.78 13.07
CA HIS A 154 2.13 10.56 11.76
C HIS A 154 3.11 11.72 11.49
N TYR A 155 4.40 11.41 11.47
CA TYR A 155 5.49 12.38 11.31
C TYR A 155 5.77 12.74 9.85
N GLY A 156 4.97 12.25 8.91
CA GLY A 156 5.21 12.39 7.48
C GLY A 156 5.91 11.19 6.88
N GLY A 157 6.37 11.33 5.65
CA GLY A 157 6.99 10.23 4.93
C GLY A 157 7.58 10.63 3.59
N TRP A 158 8.02 9.64 2.84
CA TRP A 158 8.63 9.79 1.54
C TRP A 158 7.82 9.08 0.46
N ILE A 159 7.91 9.59 -0.76
CA ILE A 159 7.35 8.98 -1.96
C ILE A 159 8.48 8.88 -2.97
N MET A 160 8.67 7.70 -3.54
CA MET A 160 9.65 7.44 -4.58
C MET A 160 9.06 6.54 -5.68
N PRO A 161 9.65 6.51 -6.88
CA PRO A 161 9.23 5.54 -7.89
C PRO A 161 9.36 4.12 -7.35
N GLY A 162 8.37 3.24 -7.60
CA GLY A 162 8.49 1.82 -7.32
C GLY A 162 9.46 1.13 -8.28
N LEU A 163 9.78 -0.14 -8.04
CA LEU A 163 10.81 -0.86 -8.81
C LEU A 163 10.57 -0.81 -10.31
N ALA A 164 9.35 -1.10 -10.75
CA ALA A 164 9.02 -1.08 -12.17
C ALA A 164 9.21 0.31 -12.81
N LEU A 165 8.76 1.38 -12.12
CA LEU A 165 8.95 2.75 -12.62
C LEU A 165 10.42 3.16 -12.66
N MET A 166 11.25 2.71 -11.71
CA MET A 166 12.70 2.97 -11.75
C MET A 166 13.35 2.33 -12.97
N GLN A 167 13.00 1.06 -13.23
CA GLN A 167 13.53 0.30 -14.37
C GLN A 167 13.04 0.87 -15.71
N GLU A 168 11.73 1.19 -15.80
CA GLU A 168 11.14 1.82 -16.97
C GLU A 168 11.75 3.20 -17.27
N SER A 169 12.05 3.98 -16.22
CA SER A 169 12.68 5.28 -16.39
C SER A 169 14.08 5.18 -16.98
N LEU A 170 14.85 4.16 -16.61
CA LEU A 170 16.17 3.89 -17.21
C LEU A 170 16.03 3.47 -18.67
N HIS A 171 15.11 2.57 -18.99
CA HIS A 171 14.85 2.14 -20.36
C HIS A 171 14.40 3.30 -21.24
N THR A 172 13.46 4.11 -20.78
CA THR A 172 12.85 5.19 -21.59
C THR A 172 13.79 6.36 -21.81
N ASN A 173 14.67 6.67 -20.85
CA ASN A 173 15.51 7.86 -20.89
C ASN A 173 16.98 7.56 -21.24
N THR A 174 17.31 6.34 -21.69
CA THR A 174 18.64 5.99 -22.16
C THR A 174 18.57 5.24 -23.49
N ALA A 175 19.61 5.39 -24.31
CA ALA A 175 19.59 4.85 -25.69
C ALA A 175 19.72 3.32 -25.78
N GLN A 176 20.29 2.66 -24.77
CA GLN A 176 20.72 1.25 -24.87
C GLN A 176 20.35 0.37 -23.69
N LEU A 177 19.71 0.91 -22.64
CA LEU A 177 19.33 0.08 -21.50
C LEU A 177 18.06 -0.72 -21.81
N PRO A 178 18.09 -2.06 -21.60
CA PRO A 178 16.92 -2.90 -21.85
C PRO A 178 15.83 -2.63 -20.82
N LEU A 179 14.58 -2.89 -21.19
CA LEU A 179 13.50 -2.99 -20.21
C LEU A 179 13.73 -4.26 -19.39
N VAL A 180 13.75 -4.09 -18.08
CA VAL A 180 13.89 -5.18 -17.11
C VAL A 180 12.55 -5.41 -16.44
N GLU A 181 12.00 -6.61 -16.55
CA GLU A 181 10.82 -7.01 -15.79
C GLU A 181 11.28 -7.63 -14.46
N SER A 182 10.93 -6.98 -13.35
CA SER A 182 11.16 -7.56 -12.02
C SER A 182 10.19 -8.71 -11.79
N ASP A 183 10.70 -9.94 -11.71
CA ASP A 183 9.93 -11.05 -11.18
C ASP A 183 10.23 -11.21 -9.68
N PRO A 184 9.26 -10.93 -8.79
CA PRO A 184 9.44 -11.09 -7.34
C PRO A 184 9.91 -12.49 -6.92
N ARG A 185 9.65 -13.50 -7.76
CA ARG A 185 10.03 -14.90 -7.51
C ARG A 185 11.50 -15.18 -7.81
N GLN A 186 12.12 -14.36 -8.66
CA GLN A 186 13.50 -14.49 -9.12
C GLN A 186 14.47 -13.55 -8.39
N ALA A 187 13.99 -12.77 -7.42
CA ALA A 187 14.83 -11.86 -6.63
C ALA A 187 15.97 -12.61 -5.98
N GLN A 188 17.10 -12.66 -6.67
CA GLN A 188 18.38 -13.12 -6.12
C GLN A 188 18.98 -11.94 -5.36
N SER A 189 18.72 -11.89 -4.07
CA SER A 189 19.19 -10.83 -3.21
C SER A 189 20.71 -10.87 -3.05
N GLY A 190 21.38 -9.75 -3.37
CA GLY A 190 22.61 -9.39 -2.72
C GLY A 190 23.89 -9.68 -3.50
N GLY A 191 24.07 -9.02 -4.65
CA GLY A 191 25.36 -9.03 -5.36
C GLY A 191 25.49 -7.81 -6.28
N PHE A 192 26.66 -7.65 -6.87
CA PHE A 192 26.83 -6.79 -8.03
C PHE A 192 26.40 -7.55 -9.27
N GLY A 193 25.61 -6.90 -10.15
CA GLY A 193 25.15 -7.51 -11.39
C GLY A 193 26.32 -7.77 -12.35
N LEU A 194 26.34 -8.95 -12.95
CA LEU A 194 27.31 -9.37 -13.94
C LEU A 194 26.80 -9.18 -15.38
N SER A 195 25.60 -8.67 -15.52
CA SER A 195 24.96 -8.25 -16.79
C SER A 195 24.27 -6.90 -16.61
N THR A 196 23.98 -6.21 -17.72
CA THR A 196 23.24 -4.92 -17.69
C THR A 196 21.87 -5.08 -17.01
N THR A 197 21.15 -6.17 -17.31
CA THR A 197 19.83 -6.47 -16.72
C THR A 197 19.93 -6.66 -15.22
N GLU A 198 20.91 -7.45 -14.73
CA GLU A 198 21.15 -7.63 -13.30
C GLU A 198 21.57 -6.34 -12.61
N ALA A 199 22.47 -5.55 -13.25
CA ALA A 199 22.92 -4.27 -12.69
C ALA A 199 21.76 -3.29 -12.51
N ILE A 200 20.82 -3.21 -13.47
CA ILE A 200 19.59 -2.41 -13.35
C ILE A 200 18.72 -2.93 -12.21
N GLY A 201 18.43 -4.23 -12.20
CA GLY A 201 17.55 -4.85 -11.19
C GLY A 201 18.10 -4.65 -9.77
N PHE A 202 19.34 -5.05 -9.52
CA PHE A 202 19.98 -4.93 -8.22
C PHE A 202 20.19 -3.49 -7.78
N GLY A 203 20.49 -2.58 -8.72
CA GLY A 203 20.62 -1.15 -8.45
C GLY A 203 19.29 -0.53 -7.98
N CYS A 204 18.18 -0.85 -8.64
CA CYS A 204 16.85 -0.39 -8.25
C CYS A 204 16.43 -0.97 -6.87
N GLU A 205 16.68 -2.26 -6.63
CA GLU A 205 16.43 -2.88 -5.32
C GLU A 205 17.27 -2.24 -4.22
N ALA A 206 18.56 -2.02 -4.46
CA ALA A 206 19.47 -1.40 -3.52
C ALA A 206 19.06 0.04 -3.17
N ALA A 207 18.56 0.81 -4.15
CA ALA A 207 18.05 2.15 -3.92
C ALA A 207 16.81 2.15 -3.00
N GLN A 208 15.85 1.26 -3.24
CA GLN A 208 14.65 1.09 -2.41
C GLN A 208 15.02 0.70 -0.98
N PHE A 209 15.88 -0.30 -0.86
CA PHE A 209 16.35 -0.80 0.42
C PHE A 209 17.17 0.24 1.19
N GLY A 210 18.03 0.99 0.50
CA GLY A 210 18.79 2.10 1.07
C GLY A 210 17.89 3.20 1.64
N ALA A 211 16.79 3.52 0.96
CA ALA A 211 15.80 4.47 1.45
C ALA A 211 15.13 3.97 2.74
N ILE A 212 14.73 2.70 2.81
CA ILE A 212 14.13 2.12 4.03
C ILE A 212 15.15 2.14 5.18
N THR A 213 16.40 1.76 4.91
CA THR A 213 17.48 1.79 5.91
C THR A 213 17.70 3.22 6.43
N ARG A 214 17.72 4.20 5.52
CA ARG A 214 17.85 5.62 5.93
C ARG A 214 16.65 6.09 6.75
N ALA A 215 15.44 5.66 6.43
CA ALA A 215 14.24 5.99 7.21
C ALA A 215 14.33 5.44 8.65
N VAL A 216 14.81 4.20 8.82
CA VAL A 216 15.06 3.60 10.15
C VAL A 216 16.10 4.40 10.94
N GLN A 217 17.20 4.81 10.29
CA GLN A 217 18.24 5.62 10.92
C GLN A 217 17.72 7.00 11.34
N LEU A 218 17.02 7.68 10.41
CA LEU A 218 16.46 9.01 10.68
C LEU A 218 15.44 8.96 11.83
N ALA A 219 14.57 7.96 11.86
CA ALA A 219 13.62 7.78 12.93
C ALA A 219 14.32 7.68 14.30
N LYS A 220 15.45 6.96 14.37
CA LYS A 220 16.28 6.88 15.58
C LYS A 220 16.91 8.23 15.93
N GLU A 221 17.44 8.97 14.94
CA GLU A 221 18.03 10.29 15.12
C GLU A 221 17.04 11.31 15.73
N ILE A 222 15.75 11.21 15.38
CA ILE A 222 14.67 12.06 15.90
C ILE A 222 13.95 11.46 17.12
N ASN A 223 14.58 10.53 17.85
CA ASN A 223 14.07 9.88 19.05
C ASN A 223 12.79 9.04 18.87
N HIS A 224 12.58 8.47 17.69
CA HIS A 224 11.51 7.50 17.38
C HIS A 224 12.10 6.19 16.84
N PRO A 225 12.92 5.46 17.65
CA PRO A 225 13.53 4.21 17.17
C PRO A 225 12.44 3.23 16.71
N ILE A 226 12.61 2.68 15.51
CA ILE A 226 11.61 1.80 14.89
C ILE A 226 11.58 0.45 15.59
N GLU A 227 10.40 0.08 16.03
CA GLU A 227 10.10 -1.21 16.67
C GLU A 227 9.45 -2.18 15.69
N ARG A 228 8.76 -1.65 14.66
CA ARG A 228 8.02 -2.45 13.68
C ARG A 228 8.05 -1.85 12.29
N ILE A 229 8.04 -2.71 11.29
CA ILE A 229 7.88 -2.33 9.88
C ILE A 229 6.68 -3.11 9.34
N TRP A 230 5.67 -2.38 8.85
CA TRP A 230 4.58 -2.92 8.06
C TRP A 230 4.88 -2.65 6.59
N ILE A 231 4.83 -3.70 5.77
CA ILE A 231 5.07 -3.59 4.33
C ILE A 231 3.98 -4.32 3.55
N ASP A 232 3.40 -3.65 2.57
CA ASP A 232 2.41 -4.20 1.63
C ASP A 232 2.73 -3.74 0.21
N GLY A 233 2.05 -4.34 -0.76
CA GLY A 233 2.20 -4.03 -2.19
C GLY A 233 2.86 -5.14 -2.99
N GLY A 234 2.79 -5.03 -4.32
CA GLY A 234 3.29 -6.06 -5.24
C GLY A 234 4.78 -6.34 -5.12
N ASN A 235 5.58 -5.34 -4.71
CA ASN A 235 7.03 -5.45 -4.52
C ASN A 235 7.41 -5.76 -3.07
N ALA A 236 6.45 -5.88 -2.15
CA ALA A 236 6.72 -6.18 -0.74
C ALA A 236 7.55 -7.46 -0.52
N PRO A 237 7.32 -8.58 -1.23
CA PRO A 237 8.13 -9.79 -1.05
C PRO A 237 9.62 -9.61 -1.35
N ILE A 238 9.97 -8.74 -2.31
CA ILE A 238 11.37 -8.43 -2.66
C ILE A 238 12.03 -7.69 -1.50
N LEU A 239 11.38 -6.61 -1.03
CA LEU A 239 11.94 -5.74 0.01
C LEU A 239 11.92 -6.41 1.39
N ALA A 240 10.90 -7.18 1.73
CA ALA A 240 10.78 -7.90 2.99
C ALA A 240 11.94 -8.90 3.17
N LYS A 241 12.29 -9.64 2.11
CA LYS A 241 13.41 -10.60 2.16
C LYS A 241 14.74 -9.93 2.55
N GLN A 242 15.00 -8.74 2.02
CA GLN A 242 16.22 -7.97 2.36
C GLN A 242 16.16 -7.42 3.78
N LEU A 243 14.98 -6.96 4.23
CA LEU A 243 14.79 -6.49 5.61
C LEU A 243 14.97 -7.60 6.64
N ASP A 244 14.52 -8.83 6.35
CA ASP A 244 14.72 -10.00 7.21
C ASP A 244 16.20 -10.35 7.36
N LEU A 245 17.00 -10.23 6.29
CA LEU A 245 18.44 -10.44 6.34
C LEU A 245 19.13 -9.41 7.22
N LEU A 246 18.75 -8.14 7.12
CA LEU A 246 19.25 -7.09 8.00
C LEU A 246 18.88 -7.32 9.46
N ALA A 247 17.63 -7.66 9.75
CA ALA A 247 17.18 -7.93 11.11
C ALA A 247 17.99 -9.04 11.76
N LYS A 248 18.33 -10.08 10.99
CA LYS A 248 19.21 -11.19 11.45
C LYS A 248 20.65 -10.72 11.70
N GLN A 249 21.17 -9.85 10.84
CA GLN A 249 22.56 -9.39 10.93
C GLN A 249 22.80 -8.46 12.13
N TYR A 250 21.82 -7.65 12.49
CA TYR A 250 21.93 -6.66 13.58
C TYR A 250 21.33 -7.12 14.91
N GLY A 251 20.88 -8.38 15.01
CA GLY A 251 20.35 -8.95 16.26
C GLY A 251 19.08 -8.32 16.78
N ASP A 252 18.42 -7.50 15.97
CA ASP A 252 17.24 -6.71 16.34
C ASP A 252 15.97 -7.42 15.82
N ARG A 253 15.08 -7.83 16.74
CA ARG A 253 13.83 -8.54 16.42
C ARG A 253 12.79 -7.56 15.86
N LYS A 254 13.07 -6.96 14.71
CA LYS A 254 12.05 -6.19 13.98
C LYS A 254 11.18 -7.17 13.24
N SER A 255 9.92 -7.29 13.62
CA SER A 255 8.97 -8.09 12.85
C SER A 255 8.61 -7.34 11.57
N VAL A 256 9.02 -7.90 10.44
CA VAL A 256 8.53 -7.54 9.11
C VAL A 256 7.26 -8.35 8.89
N VAL A 257 6.14 -7.66 8.63
CA VAL A 257 4.83 -8.31 8.43
C VAL A 257 4.13 -7.65 7.26
#